data_ab7850bcb5a2a1c6ca5a13b477765c65
#
_entry.id   ab7850bcb5a2a1c6ca5a13b477765c65
#
_cell.length_a   1.000
_cell.length_b   1.000
_cell.length_c   1.000
_cell.angle_alpha   90.00
_cell.angle_beta   90.00
_cell.angle_gamma   90.00
#
_symmetry.space_group_name_H-M   'P 1'
#
loop_
_entity.id
_entity.type
_entity.pdbx_description
1 polymer ?
#
loop_
_entity_poly.entity_id
_entity_poly.type
_entity_poly.pdbx_seq_one_letter_code
_entity_poly.pdbx_strand_id
1 'polypeptide(L)'
;MQNLYPDTTAHAEPVNTEDQFNIRIAWSYYVNNMTQQQIADRLGITRVRVNKALATCRETGVVQIRITSPLAACIELEDRLQARFGLRRVTVVPSPDDPASIFRVLGVGIAPSIEEYLVDGSIVAVGWGRTLRQAVRELSARALPNLTVLSLLGGLHYGSANNTVEIASSFAGLFGGSWYYLAAPVFAPSEQYRDMYLEEASVQAVLGKARQADLALLTVGDLSERSLMLELGLVNDEDASSLRAAGAVGDLLGRWLDRDGNEVNHPLNRRAVSLDLEDLRRIKKVVLVSGGPYKADIIRAVLLRNVVHELVIDESAARQLLDDNSL
;
A
#
# COMPACT_ATOMS: atom_id res chain seq x y z
N MET A 1 -42.35 14.04 -53.90
CA MET A 1 -42.46 13.41 -52.57
C MET A 1 -41.58 12.18 -52.59
N GLN A 2 -40.31 12.33 -52.14
CA GLN A 2 -39.33 11.26 -52.09
C GLN A 2 -39.42 10.57 -50.72
N ASN A 3 -39.54 9.26 -50.74
CA ASN A 3 -39.59 8.41 -49.57
C ASN A 3 -38.26 8.49 -48.77
N LEU A 4 -38.33 8.98 -47.56
CA LEU A 4 -37.26 9.05 -46.56
C LEU A 4 -37.52 8.01 -45.44
N TYR A 5 -37.36 6.76 -45.75
CA TYR A 5 -37.12 5.70 -44.72
C TYR A 5 -35.97 4.84 -45.18
N PRO A 6 -34.88 4.74 -44.43
CA PRO A 6 -33.87 3.75 -44.70
C PRO A 6 -34.42 2.36 -44.33
N ASP A 7 -34.26 1.45 -45.25
CA ASP A 7 -34.60 0.02 -45.16
C ASP A 7 -33.65 -0.63 -44.11
N THR A 8 -34.16 -0.87 -42.91
CA THR A 8 -33.45 -1.54 -41.83
C THR A 8 -33.87 -2.99 -41.74
N THR A 9 -33.69 -3.75 -42.79
CA THR A 9 -33.70 -5.22 -42.73
C THR A 9 -32.27 -5.70 -42.47
N ALA A 10 -31.78 -5.48 -41.24
CA ALA A 10 -30.66 -6.25 -40.73
C ALA A 10 -31.16 -7.70 -40.55
N HIS A 11 -30.77 -8.59 -41.44
CA HIS A 11 -30.96 -10.00 -41.27
C HIS A 11 -30.24 -10.43 -39.99
N ALA A 12 -31.02 -10.66 -38.91
CA ALA A 12 -30.52 -11.33 -37.73
C ALA A 12 -30.14 -12.75 -38.15
N GLU A 13 -28.87 -13.09 -38.10
CA GLU A 13 -28.41 -14.47 -38.27
C GLU A 13 -29.21 -15.38 -37.32
N PRO A 14 -29.59 -16.62 -37.75
CA PRO A 14 -30.32 -17.53 -36.89
C PRO A 14 -29.50 -17.85 -35.65
N VAL A 15 -29.95 -17.35 -34.47
CA VAL A 15 -29.30 -17.60 -33.18
C VAL A 15 -29.19 -19.11 -33.00
N ASN A 16 -27.97 -19.62 -32.88
CA ASN A 16 -27.69 -21.05 -32.72
C ASN A 16 -28.48 -21.58 -31.51
N THR A 17 -29.00 -22.79 -31.61
CA THR A 17 -29.81 -23.45 -30.56
C THR A 17 -29.02 -23.51 -29.22
N GLU A 18 -27.70 -23.67 -29.27
CA GLU A 18 -26.84 -23.68 -28.09
C GLU A 18 -26.73 -22.29 -27.48
N ASP A 19 -26.65 -21.23 -28.28
CA ASP A 19 -26.64 -19.86 -27.81
C ASP A 19 -27.96 -19.49 -27.12
N GLN A 20 -29.10 -19.90 -27.68
CA GLN A 20 -30.40 -19.70 -27.05
C GLN A 20 -30.50 -20.41 -25.70
N PHE A 21 -29.91 -21.61 -25.60
CA PHE A 21 -29.86 -22.36 -24.35
C PHE A 21 -29.00 -21.68 -23.30
N ASN A 22 -27.82 -21.22 -23.68
CA ASN A 22 -26.91 -20.47 -22.79
C ASN A 22 -27.54 -19.16 -22.31
N ILE A 23 -28.24 -18.42 -23.18
CA ILE A 23 -28.98 -17.20 -22.84
C ILE A 23 -30.07 -17.47 -21.79
N ARG A 24 -30.83 -18.56 -21.91
CA ARG A 24 -31.87 -18.94 -20.94
C ARG A 24 -31.28 -19.27 -19.56
N ILE A 25 -30.13 -19.93 -19.54
CA ILE A 25 -29.38 -20.19 -18.30
C ILE A 25 -28.94 -18.86 -17.66
N ALA A 26 -28.36 -17.98 -18.47
CA ALA A 26 -27.92 -16.66 -18.01
C ALA A 26 -29.10 -15.82 -17.45
N TRP A 27 -30.24 -15.82 -18.16
CA TRP A 27 -31.46 -15.15 -17.69
C TRP A 27 -31.95 -15.72 -16.35
N SER A 28 -31.98 -17.06 -16.22
CA SER A 28 -32.38 -17.70 -14.97
C SER A 28 -31.49 -17.34 -13.80
N TYR A 29 -30.19 -17.22 -14.05
CA TYR A 29 -29.19 -16.87 -13.03
C TYR A 29 -29.21 -15.38 -12.65
N TYR A 30 -29.06 -14.48 -13.66
CA TYR A 30 -28.87 -13.06 -13.42
C TYR A 30 -30.18 -12.28 -13.21
N VAL A 31 -31.27 -12.71 -13.80
CA VAL A 31 -32.56 -12.00 -13.73
C VAL A 31 -33.51 -12.66 -12.73
N ASN A 32 -33.61 -13.99 -12.76
CA ASN A 32 -34.50 -14.72 -11.86
C ASN A 32 -33.83 -15.11 -10.54
N ASN A 33 -32.57 -14.73 -10.29
CA ASN A 33 -31.80 -15.01 -9.08
C ASN A 33 -31.78 -16.52 -8.67
N MET A 34 -31.86 -17.41 -9.63
CA MET A 34 -31.75 -18.85 -9.37
C MET A 34 -30.28 -19.22 -9.12
N THR A 35 -30.03 -20.12 -8.18
CA THR A 35 -28.70 -20.69 -7.99
C THR A 35 -28.35 -21.63 -9.15
N GLN A 36 -27.06 -21.83 -9.39
CA GLN A 36 -26.58 -22.78 -10.41
C GLN A 36 -27.14 -24.20 -10.22
N GLN A 37 -27.33 -24.63 -8.95
CA GLN A 37 -27.89 -25.91 -8.64
C GLN A 37 -29.39 -25.98 -9.02
N GLN A 38 -30.16 -24.97 -8.67
CA GLN A 38 -31.58 -24.90 -9.05
C GLN A 38 -31.79 -24.88 -10.57
N ILE A 39 -30.90 -24.23 -11.32
CA ILE A 39 -30.94 -24.22 -12.78
C ILE A 39 -30.58 -25.60 -13.30
N ALA A 40 -29.56 -26.25 -12.76
CA ALA A 40 -29.15 -27.60 -13.14
C ALA A 40 -30.30 -28.61 -12.94
N ASP A 41 -30.92 -28.59 -11.76
CA ASP A 41 -32.06 -29.47 -11.41
C ASP A 41 -33.28 -29.23 -12.33
N ARG A 42 -33.61 -27.94 -12.56
CA ARG A 42 -34.75 -27.56 -13.44
C ARG A 42 -34.60 -28.00 -14.87
N LEU A 43 -33.34 -27.94 -15.38
CA LEU A 43 -33.05 -28.26 -16.80
C LEU A 43 -32.57 -29.70 -17.01
N GLY A 44 -32.42 -30.50 -15.94
CA GLY A 44 -31.93 -31.88 -16.03
C GLY A 44 -30.47 -31.96 -16.50
N ILE A 45 -29.62 -30.98 -16.17
CA ILE A 45 -28.23 -30.91 -16.59
C ILE A 45 -27.29 -30.82 -15.37
N THR A 46 -25.99 -30.95 -15.60
CA THR A 46 -25.01 -30.82 -14.51
C THR A 46 -24.73 -29.36 -14.18
N ARG A 47 -24.39 -29.06 -12.91
CA ARG A 47 -23.94 -27.73 -12.47
C ARG A 47 -22.72 -27.24 -13.27
N VAL A 48 -21.83 -28.17 -13.67
CA VAL A 48 -20.67 -27.84 -14.51
C VAL A 48 -21.10 -27.27 -15.86
N ARG A 49 -22.17 -27.83 -16.48
CA ARG A 49 -22.71 -27.30 -17.74
C ARG A 49 -23.35 -25.94 -17.57
N VAL A 50 -24.02 -25.67 -16.45
CA VAL A 50 -24.54 -24.33 -16.10
C VAL A 50 -23.39 -23.33 -16.01
N ASN A 51 -22.31 -23.65 -15.26
CA ASN A 51 -21.13 -22.79 -15.14
C ASN A 51 -20.47 -22.46 -16.49
N LYS A 52 -20.33 -23.47 -17.36
CA LYS A 52 -19.79 -23.30 -18.72
C LYS A 52 -20.65 -22.35 -19.54
N ALA A 53 -21.97 -22.51 -19.52
CA ALA A 53 -22.90 -21.63 -20.23
C ALA A 53 -22.81 -20.18 -19.75
N LEU A 54 -22.73 -19.95 -18.41
CA LEU A 54 -22.56 -18.61 -17.83
C LEU A 54 -21.22 -17.99 -18.20
N ALA A 55 -20.14 -18.76 -18.24
CA ALA A 55 -18.83 -18.29 -18.69
C ALA A 55 -18.88 -17.88 -20.16
N THR A 56 -19.41 -18.73 -21.03
CA THR A 56 -19.57 -18.44 -22.47
C THR A 56 -20.39 -17.16 -22.69
N CYS A 57 -21.51 -16.97 -21.98
CA CYS A 57 -22.30 -15.72 -22.09
C CYS A 57 -21.56 -14.47 -21.69
N ARG A 58 -20.61 -14.56 -20.76
CA ARG A 58 -19.72 -13.43 -20.40
C ARG A 58 -18.64 -13.20 -21.43
N GLU A 59 -17.98 -14.25 -21.87
CA GLU A 59 -16.91 -14.21 -22.88
C GLU A 59 -17.40 -13.67 -24.23
N THR A 60 -18.63 -14.05 -24.64
CA THR A 60 -19.26 -13.58 -25.88
C THR A 60 -19.94 -12.20 -25.75
N GLY A 61 -19.92 -11.59 -24.54
CA GLY A 61 -20.56 -10.29 -24.32
C GLY A 61 -22.09 -10.30 -24.24
N VAL A 62 -22.75 -11.46 -24.34
CA VAL A 62 -24.22 -11.62 -24.18
C VAL A 62 -24.65 -11.19 -22.77
N VAL A 63 -23.79 -11.43 -21.77
CA VAL A 63 -23.97 -10.91 -20.41
C VAL A 63 -22.85 -9.92 -20.13
N GLN A 64 -23.21 -8.67 -19.86
CA GLN A 64 -22.31 -7.62 -19.44
C GLN A 64 -22.61 -7.29 -17.97
N ILE A 65 -21.63 -7.51 -17.10
CA ILE A 65 -21.72 -7.12 -15.69
C ILE A 65 -21.01 -5.78 -15.55
N ARG A 66 -21.76 -4.76 -15.13
CA ARG A 66 -21.21 -3.43 -14.87
C ARG A 66 -21.34 -3.11 -13.38
N ILE A 67 -20.20 -2.95 -12.71
CA ILE A 67 -20.16 -2.48 -11.33
C ILE A 67 -20.03 -0.96 -11.36
N THR A 68 -21.07 -0.26 -10.90
CA THR A 68 -21.13 1.23 -10.94
C THR A 68 -20.81 1.82 -9.56
N SER A 69 -19.79 1.30 -8.90
CA SER A 69 -19.28 1.85 -7.63
C SER A 69 -18.05 2.72 -7.88
N PRO A 70 -17.89 3.86 -7.20
CA PRO A 70 -16.62 4.59 -7.21
C PRO A 70 -15.42 3.72 -6.80
N LEU A 71 -15.66 2.68 -5.99
CA LEU A 71 -14.63 1.73 -5.55
C LEU A 71 -14.26 0.70 -6.63
N ALA A 72 -15.04 0.54 -7.71
CA ALA A 72 -14.73 -0.44 -8.76
C ALA A 72 -13.38 -0.16 -9.43
N ALA A 73 -13.06 1.12 -9.66
CA ALA A 73 -11.77 1.53 -10.21
C ALA A 73 -10.62 1.22 -9.25
N CYS A 74 -10.84 1.39 -7.95
CA CYS A 74 -9.84 1.05 -6.92
C CYS A 74 -9.53 -0.45 -6.91
N ILE A 75 -10.56 -1.31 -6.97
CA ILE A 75 -10.41 -2.78 -7.00
C ILE A 75 -9.61 -3.23 -8.24
N GLU A 76 -9.90 -2.66 -9.42
CA GLU A 76 -9.12 -2.97 -10.62
C GLU A 76 -7.64 -2.59 -10.47
N LEU A 77 -7.36 -1.45 -9.85
CA LEU A 77 -5.99 -1.00 -9.57
C LEU A 77 -5.29 -1.91 -8.55
N GLU A 78 -6.01 -2.41 -7.54
CA GLU A 78 -5.50 -3.38 -6.56
C GLU A 78 -4.99 -4.64 -7.25
N ASP A 79 -5.83 -5.27 -8.09
CA ASP A 79 -5.47 -6.48 -8.82
C ASP A 79 -4.24 -6.28 -9.72
N ARG A 80 -4.20 -5.16 -10.46
CA ARG A 80 -3.10 -4.82 -11.36
C ARG A 80 -1.78 -4.59 -10.61
N LEU A 81 -1.83 -3.86 -9.47
CA LEU A 81 -0.65 -3.61 -8.64
C LEU A 81 -0.14 -4.89 -7.96
N GLN A 82 -1.06 -5.76 -7.47
CA GLN A 82 -0.69 -7.06 -6.92
C GLN A 82 0.06 -7.91 -7.95
N ALA A 83 -0.50 -8.01 -9.17
CA ALA A 83 0.11 -8.77 -10.25
C ALA A 83 1.47 -8.20 -10.68
N ARG A 84 1.60 -6.86 -10.79
CA ARG A 84 2.82 -6.19 -11.26
C ARG A 84 3.98 -6.30 -10.28
N PHE A 85 3.71 -6.16 -8.97
CA PHE A 85 4.75 -6.09 -7.94
C PHE A 85 4.82 -7.33 -7.04
N GLY A 86 4.01 -8.37 -7.30
CA GLY A 86 4.02 -9.61 -6.51
C GLY A 86 3.56 -9.43 -5.06
N LEU A 87 2.71 -8.43 -4.80
CA LEU A 87 2.24 -8.11 -3.45
C LEU A 87 1.16 -9.10 -2.98
N ARG A 88 1.13 -9.38 -1.67
CA ARG A 88 0.10 -10.26 -1.08
C ARG A 88 -1.25 -9.58 -0.99
N ARG A 89 -1.26 -8.27 -0.73
CA ARG A 89 -2.46 -7.43 -0.65
C ARG A 89 -2.13 -6.01 -1.11
N VAL A 90 -3.05 -5.42 -1.84
CA VAL A 90 -3.06 -3.98 -2.12
C VAL A 90 -4.41 -3.44 -1.69
N THR A 91 -4.42 -2.29 -1.06
CA THR A 91 -5.63 -1.52 -0.76
C THR A 91 -5.50 -0.16 -1.43
N VAL A 92 -6.36 0.12 -2.39
CA VAL A 92 -6.43 1.41 -3.07
C VAL A 92 -7.58 2.21 -2.49
N VAL A 93 -7.27 3.32 -1.87
CA VAL A 93 -8.29 4.26 -1.36
C VAL A 93 -8.58 5.34 -2.41
N PRO A 94 -9.81 5.84 -2.52
CA PRO A 94 -10.12 6.97 -3.39
C PRO A 94 -9.23 8.17 -3.07
N SER A 95 -8.73 8.85 -4.10
CA SER A 95 -7.98 10.10 -3.89
C SER A 95 -8.92 11.18 -3.36
N PRO A 96 -8.52 11.92 -2.31
CA PRO A 96 -9.33 13.00 -1.80
C PRO A 96 -9.32 14.21 -2.75
N ASP A 97 -10.42 14.96 -2.80
CA ASP A 97 -10.51 16.21 -3.56
C ASP A 97 -9.54 17.27 -3.00
N ASP A 98 -9.41 17.33 -1.68
CA ASP A 98 -8.41 18.16 -1.01
C ASP A 98 -7.12 17.36 -0.77
N PRO A 99 -5.99 17.75 -1.42
CA PRO A 99 -4.72 17.06 -1.24
C PRO A 99 -4.20 17.04 0.20
N ALA A 100 -4.60 17.98 1.06
CA ALA A 100 -4.21 17.98 2.47
C ALA A 100 -4.83 16.82 3.26
N SER A 101 -5.94 16.27 2.78
CA SER A 101 -6.66 15.14 3.39
C SER A 101 -6.03 13.78 3.09
N ILE A 102 -4.99 13.69 2.25
CA ILE A 102 -4.37 12.42 1.81
C ILE A 102 -3.91 11.55 2.99
N PHE A 103 -3.30 12.15 4.00
CA PHE A 103 -2.78 11.41 5.15
C PHE A 103 -3.90 10.76 5.97
N ARG A 104 -5.06 11.43 6.06
CA ARG A 104 -6.25 10.90 6.75
C ARG A 104 -6.85 9.74 5.98
N VAL A 105 -7.03 9.89 4.66
CA VAL A 105 -7.61 8.85 3.81
C VAL A 105 -6.75 7.58 3.84
N LEU A 106 -5.43 7.73 3.76
CA LEU A 106 -4.48 6.62 3.88
C LEU A 106 -4.50 6.00 5.29
N GLY A 107 -4.62 6.82 6.34
CA GLY A 107 -4.73 6.37 7.73
C GLY A 107 -5.97 5.49 7.93
N VAL A 108 -7.13 5.93 7.43
CA VAL A 108 -8.37 5.13 7.44
C VAL A 108 -8.19 3.83 6.64
N GLY A 109 -7.53 3.89 5.49
CA GLY A 109 -7.32 2.73 4.62
C GLY A 109 -6.44 1.65 5.23
N ILE A 110 -5.42 2.02 6.03
CA ILE A 110 -4.51 1.03 6.64
C ILE A 110 -5.02 0.48 7.97
N ALA A 111 -5.86 1.20 8.70
CA ALA A 111 -6.28 0.81 10.05
C ALA A 111 -6.85 -0.63 10.13
N PRO A 112 -7.73 -1.10 9.22
CA PRO A 112 -8.22 -2.47 9.24
C PRO A 112 -7.10 -3.51 9.11
N SER A 113 -6.10 -3.26 8.25
CA SER A 113 -4.96 -4.17 8.09
C SER A 113 -4.11 -4.23 9.36
N ILE A 114 -3.89 -3.10 10.03
CA ILE A 114 -3.17 -3.08 11.32
C ILE A 114 -3.95 -3.88 12.36
N GLU A 115 -5.23 -3.63 12.53
CA GLU A 115 -6.08 -4.28 13.54
C GLU A 115 -6.17 -5.80 13.35
N GLU A 116 -6.14 -6.27 12.10
CA GLU A 116 -6.13 -7.71 11.74
C GLU A 116 -4.88 -8.42 12.27
N TYR A 117 -3.72 -7.75 12.25
CA TYR A 117 -2.44 -8.35 12.65
C TYR A 117 -2.09 -8.17 14.13
N LEU A 118 -2.80 -7.30 14.84
CA LEU A 118 -2.54 -7.06 16.25
C LEU A 118 -3.16 -8.15 17.12
N VAL A 119 -2.30 -8.90 17.78
CA VAL A 119 -2.68 -9.82 18.86
C VAL A 119 -1.82 -9.56 20.08
N ASP A 120 -2.24 -10.02 21.26
CA ASP A 120 -1.43 -9.86 22.47
C ASP A 120 -0.08 -10.60 22.32
N GLY A 121 1.02 -9.93 22.66
CA GLY A 121 2.37 -10.42 22.44
C GLY A 121 2.97 -10.08 21.07
N SER A 122 2.24 -9.41 20.17
CA SER A 122 2.79 -8.94 18.89
C SER A 122 3.93 -7.94 19.08
N ILE A 123 4.91 -7.99 18.18
CA ILE A 123 5.97 -6.99 18.04
C ILE A 123 5.70 -6.19 16.75
N VAL A 124 5.45 -4.89 16.90
CA VAL A 124 5.20 -3.96 15.79
C VAL A 124 6.35 -2.97 15.66
N ALA A 125 6.92 -2.90 14.48
CA ALA A 125 7.98 -1.95 14.15
C ALA A 125 7.42 -0.81 13.30
N VAL A 126 7.67 0.43 13.66
CA VAL A 126 7.09 1.59 13.00
C VAL A 126 8.16 2.52 12.43
N GLY A 127 7.92 3.00 11.23
CA GLY A 127 8.59 4.19 10.69
C GLY A 127 8.07 5.46 11.35
N TRP A 128 7.97 6.54 10.59
CA TRP A 128 7.55 7.84 11.06
C TRP A 128 6.68 8.59 10.04
N GLY A 129 6.22 9.78 10.41
CA GLY A 129 5.59 10.71 9.49
C GLY A 129 4.07 10.84 9.63
N ARG A 130 3.52 11.77 8.84
CA ARG A 130 2.12 12.22 8.92
C ARG A 130 1.12 11.09 8.71
N THR A 131 1.39 10.17 7.77
CA THR A 131 0.49 9.05 7.46
C THR A 131 0.40 8.06 8.63
N LEU A 132 1.53 7.65 9.22
CA LEU A 132 1.50 6.74 10.37
C LEU A 132 0.89 7.39 11.60
N ARG A 133 1.20 8.68 11.84
CA ARG A 133 0.51 9.43 12.89
C ARG A 133 -1.00 9.41 12.73
N GLN A 134 -1.49 9.58 11.49
CA GLN A 134 -2.92 9.53 11.22
C GLN A 134 -3.48 8.11 11.37
N ALA A 135 -2.74 7.09 10.89
CA ALA A 135 -3.14 5.69 11.04
C ALA A 135 -3.37 5.31 12.51
N VAL A 136 -2.46 5.72 13.42
CA VAL A 136 -2.60 5.45 14.85
C VAL A 136 -3.89 6.06 15.44
N ARG A 137 -4.33 7.21 14.93
CA ARG A 137 -5.58 7.87 15.39
C ARG A 137 -6.84 7.15 14.95
N GLU A 138 -6.77 6.36 13.90
CA GLU A 138 -7.91 5.61 13.35
C GLU A 138 -8.03 4.21 13.99
N LEU A 139 -7.07 3.79 14.83
CA LEU A 139 -7.10 2.50 15.50
C LEU A 139 -8.05 2.51 16.70
N SER A 140 -8.74 1.40 16.89
CA SER A 140 -9.64 1.18 18.03
C SER A 140 -8.86 0.72 19.25
N ALA A 141 -8.98 1.46 20.36
CA ALA A 141 -8.33 1.10 21.63
C ALA A 141 -8.86 -0.24 22.17
N ARG A 142 -7.94 -1.12 22.54
CA ARG A 142 -8.22 -2.40 23.20
C ARG A 142 -7.03 -2.85 24.05
N ALA A 143 -7.25 -3.75 25.02
CA ALA A 143 -6.18 -4.22 25.89
C ALA A 143 -5.30 -5.29 25.19
N LEU A 144 -4.03 -4.96 24.97
CA LEU A 144 -2.97 -5.86 24.51
C LEU A 144 -1.71 -5.59 25.34
N PRO A 145 -1.67 -5.96 26.63
CA PRO A 145 -0.63 -5.52 27.57
C PRO A 145 0.77 -6.04 27.23
N ASN A 146 0.88 -7.12 26.46
CA ASN A 146 2.15 -7.68 26.00
C ASN A 146 2.57 -7.18 24.61
N LEU A 147 1.80 -6.27 23.99
CA LEU A 147 2.19 -5.62 22.72
C LEU A 147 3.48 -4.85 22.92
N THR A 148 4.41 -5.02 22.00
CA THR A 148 5.65 -4.24 21.92
C THR A 148 5.69 -3.41 20.64
N VAL A 149 5.87 -2.11 20.74
CA VAL A 149 6.03 -1.21 19.59
C VAL A 149 7.46 -0.67 19.55
N LEU A 150 8.09 -0.70 18.37
CA LEU A 150 9.51 -0.32 18.19
C LEU A 150 9.64 0.72 17.08
N SER A 151 10.52 1.73 17.27
CA SER A 151 10.92 2.61 16.16
C SER A 151 11.95 1.93 15.26
N LEU A 152 11.86 2.15 13.95
CA LEU A 152 12.79 1.62 12.95
C LEU A 152 13.93 2.57 12.60
N LEU A 153 13.86 3.82 13.03
CA LEU A 153 14.89 4.83 12.79
C LEU A 153 15.02 5.75 13.99
N GLY A 154 16.13 6.49 14.05
CA GLY A 154 16.37 7.51 15.06
C GLY A 154 15.29 8.60 15.07
N GLY A 155 15.28 9.41 16.11
CA GLY A 155 14.25 10.44 16.33
C GLY A 155 14.76 11.86 16.13
N LEU A 156 13.81 12.79 16.26
CA LEU A 156 14.11 14.23 16.38
C LEU A 156 14.53 14.54 17.81
N HIS A 157 15.38 15.54 17.96
CA HIS A 157 15.83 16.03 19.28
C HIS A 157 14.82 16.94 19.98
N TYR A 158 13.68 17.23 19.35
CA TYR A 158 12.57 18.02 19.88
C TYR A 158 11.24 17.32 19.69
N GLY A 159 10.23 17.71 20.46
CA GLY A 159 8.87 17.13 20.38
C GLY A 159 8.21 17.47 19.04
N SER A 160 7.79 16.47 18.33
CA SER A 160 6.99 16.57 17.10
C SER A 160 6.07 15.38 17.01
N ALA A 161 4.81 15.63 16.78
CA ALA A 161 3.81 14.56 16.63
C ALA A 161 4.09 13.60 15.45
N ASN A 162 5.02 13.94 14.58
CA ASN A 162 5.48 13.10 13.47
C ASN A 162 6.76 12.31 13.82
N ASN A 163 7.32 12.51 15.03
CA ASN A 163 8.52 11.82 15.49
C ASN A 163 8.23 10.32 15.72
N THR A 164 9.21 9.47 15.48
CA THR A 164 9.13 8.02 15.74
C THR A 164 8.75 7.71 17.18
N VAL A 165 9.31 8.44 18.13
CA VAL A 165 9.05 8.31 19.57
C VAL A 165 7.58 8.54 19.88
N GLU A 166 7.00 9.62 19.35
CA GLU A 166 5.60 9.98 19.57
C GLU A 166 4.64 8.98 18.92
N ILE A 167 4.98 8.47 17.72
CA ILE A 167 4.18 7.47 17.02
C ILE A 167 4.22 6.15 17.79
N ALA A 168 5.41 5.67 18.19
CA ALA A 168 5.55 4.42 18.92
C ALA A 168 4.84 4.45 20.28
N SER A 169 5.02 5.55 21.06
CA SER A 169 4.39 5.70 22.37
C SER A 169 2.88 5.83 22.28
N SER A 170 2.36 6.62 21.31
CA SER A 170 0.92 6.76 21.09
C SER A 170 0.28 5.43 20.66
N PHE A 171 0.95 4.68 19.79
CA PHE A 171 0.48 3.38 19.35
C PHE A 171 0.40 2.40 20.54
N ALA A 172 1.50 2.23 21.27
CA ALA A 172 1.51 1.34 22.45
C ALA A 172 0.49 1.77 23.49
N GLY A 173 0.33 3.07 23.74
CA GLY A 173 -0.62 3.63 24.70
C GLY A 173 -2.06 3.27 24.42
N LEU A 174 -2.49 3.18 23.16
CA LEU A 174 -3.85 2.74 22.77
C LEU A 174 -4.19 1.32 23.25
N PHE A 175 -3.17 0.49 23.42
CA PHE A 175 -3.33 -0.93 23.73
C PHE A 175 -2.81 -1.32 25.12
N GLY A 176 -2.24 -0.36 25.88
CA GLY A 176 -1.61 -0.63 27.17
C GLY A 176 -0.30 -1.44 27.04
N GLY A 177 0.34 -1.41 25.88
CA GLY A 177 1.59 -2.11 25.56
C GLY A 177 2.85 -1.33 25.95
N SER A 178 4.01 -1.93 25.68
CA SER A 178 5.32 -1.32 25.86
C SER A 178 5.86 -0.75 24.56
N TRP A 179 6.73 0.25 24.62
CA TRP A 179 7.38 0.82 23.43
C TRP A 179 8.86 1.06 23.66
N TYR A 180 9.63 0.98 22.55
CA TYR A 180 11.07 1.21 22.51
C TYR A 180 11.40 2.08 21.30
N TYR A 181 12.49 2.85 21.40
CA TYR A 181 12.95 3.70 20.33
C TYR A 181 14.49 3.64 20.21
N LEU A 182 15.00 3.99 19.04
CA LEU A 182 16.43 4.17 18.87
C LEU A 182 16.84 5.50 19.51
N ALA A 183 17.63 5.42 20.57
CA ALA A 183 18.14 6.58 21.30
C ALA A 183 19.26 7.26 20.51
N ALA A 184 18.96 7.69 19.29
CA ALA A 184 19.87 8.29 18.33
C ALA A 184 19.11 9.29 17.44
N PRO A 185 19.80 10.27 16.82
CA PRO A 185 19.18 11.13 15.81
C PRO A 185 18.89 10.37 14.52
N VAL A 186 18.00 10.93 13.66
CA VAL A 186 17.75 10.38 12.30
C VAL A 186 19.04 10.34 11.49
N PHE A 187 19.81 11.41 11.52
CA PHE A 187 21.13 11.51 10.90
C PHE A 187 22.19 11.85 11.95
N ALA A 188 23.19 11.00 12.07
CA ALA A 188 24.35 11.27 12.91
C ALA A 188 25.20 12.42 12.35
N PRO A 189 26.01 13.11 13.18
CA PRO A 189 26.90 14.17 12.72
C PRO A 189 27.92 13.72 11.66
N SER A 190 28.38 12.47 11.72
CA SER A 190 29.27 11.84 10.74
C SER A 190 29.03 10.34 10.67
N GLU A 191 29.64 9.68 9.68
CA GLU A 191 29.62 8.21 9.52
C GLU A 191 30.18 7.50 10.75
N GLN A 192 31.29 8.00 11.31
CA GLN A 192 31.87 7.46 12.53
C GLN A 192 30.90 7.53 13.74
N TYR A 193 30.18 8.63 13.90
CA TYR A 193 29.16 8.73 14.95
C TYR A 193 27.96 7.82 14.68
N ARG A 194 27.58 7.63 13.41
CA ARG A 194 26.54 6.66 13.03
C ARG A 194 26.94 5.26 13.48
N ASP A 195 28.18 4.85 13.20
CA ASP A 195 28.70 3.53 13.59
C ASP A 195 28.69 3.35 15.10
N MET A 196 29.15 4.37 15.85
CA MET A 196 29.09 4.36 17.32
C MET A 196 27.65 4.20 17.84
N TYR A 197 26.66 4.90 17.27
CA TYR A 197 25.25 4.73 17.65
C TYR A 197 24.76 3.31 17.33
N LEU A 198 25.10 2.78 16.18
CA LEU A 198 24.67 1.43 15.77
C LEU A 198 25.34 0.32 16.58
N GLU A 199 26.55 0.53 17.13
CA GLU A 199 27.26 -0.41 18.03
C GLU A 199 26.78 -0.31 19.47
N GLU A 200 26.07 0.74 19.85
CA GLU A 200 25.61 0.94 21.21
C GLU A 200 24.61 -0.16 21.62
N ALA A 201 24.79 -0.73 22.82
CA ALA A 201 24.06 -1.93 23.27
C ALA A 201 22.52 -1.74 23.30
N SER A 202 22.05 -0.57 23.71
CA SER A 202 20.61 -0.27 23.77
C SER A 202 20.00 -0.15 22.36
N VAL A 203 20.72 0.45 21.41
CA VAL A 203 20.32 0.56 20.01
C VAL A 203 20.30 -0.82 19.36
N GLN A 204 21.33 -1.64 19.58
CA GLN A 204 21.38 -3.03 19.10
C GLN A 204 20.25 -3.88 19.66
N ALA A 205 19.89 -3.69 20.93
CA ALA A 205 18.77 -4.41 21.53
C ALA A 205 17.42 -4.08 20.83
N VAL A 206 17.19 -2.81 20.50
CA VAL A 206 15.99 -2.37 19.77
C VAL A 206 16.01 -2.91 18.33
N LEU A 207 17.12 -2.76 17.59
CA LEU A 207 17.26 -3.28 16.23
C LEU A 207 17.14 -4.80 16.17
N GLY A 208 17.70 -5.52 17.18
CA GLY A 208 17.56 -6.96 17.32
C GLY A 208 16.12 -7.43 17.47
N LYS A 209 15.32 -6.69 18.28
CA LYS A 209 13.88 -6.93 18.41
C LYS A 209 13.13 -6.56 17.11
N ALA A 210 13.49 -5.46 16.46
CA ALA A 210 12.85 -5.01 15.22
C ALA A 210 12.98 -6.05 14.08
N ARG A 211 14.14 -6.75 14.00
CA ARG A 211 14.33 -7.87 13.04
C ARG A 211 13.39 -9.05 13.27
N GLN A 212 12.82 -9.16 14.47
CA GLN A 212 11.88 -10.22 14.86
C GLN A 212 10.43 -9.75 14.86
N ALA A 213 10.17 -8.53 14.36
CA ALA A 213 8.82 -7.97 14.37
C ALA A 213 7.84 -8.84 13.56
N ASP A 214 6.60 -8.91 14.07
CA ASP A 214 5.49 -9.55 13.37
C ASP A 214 4.95 -8.64 12.26
N LEU A 215 5.01 -7.32 12.49
CA LEU A 215 4.50 -6.30 11.58
C LEU A 215 5.46 -5.11 11.53
N ALA A 216 5.80 -4.64 10.33
CA ALA A 216 6.42 -3.35 10.12
C ALA A 216 5.48 -2.42 9.35
N LEU A 217 5.34 -1.18 9.81
CA LEU A 217 4.55 -0.14 9.18
C LEU A 217 5.49 0.93 8.64
N LEU A 218 5.51 1.08 7.33
CA LEU A 218 6.44 1.95 6.61
C LEU A 218 5.70 3.06 5.86
N THR A 219 6.37 4.20 5.75
CA THR A 219 6.02 5.28 4.81
C THR A 219 7.27 5.70 4.07
N VAL A 220 7.10 6.42 2.96
CA VAL A 220 8.20 7.00 2.21
C VAL A 220 8.14 8.53 2.21
N GLY A 221 9.30 9.17 2.18
CA GLY A 221 9.47 10.59 1.94
C GLY A 221 9.87 10.86 0.48
N ASP A 222 9.53 12.04 0.00
CA ASP A 222 9.92 12.55 -1.32
C ASP A 222 10.86 13.75 -1.17
N LEU A 223 11.33 14.29 -2.30
CA LEU A 223 12.20 15.47 -2.37
C LEU A 223 11.46 16.75 -2.81
N SER A 224 10.12 16.75 -2.81
CA SER A 224 9.35 17.97 -3.12
C SER A 224 9.35 18.96 -1.94
N GLU A 225 8.87 20.17 -2.17
CA GLU A 225 8.67 21.19 -1.12
C GLU A 225 7.71 20.73 0.00
N ARG A 226 6.97 19.64 -0.21
CA ARG A 226 6.07 19.02 0.79
C ARG A 226 6.79 18.00 1.68
N SER A 227 8.06 17.76 1.43
CA SER A 227 8.87 16.79 2.18
C SER A 227 8.90 17.12 3.67
N LEU A 228 8.57 16.13 4.50
CA LEU A 228 8.66 16.26 5.94
C LEU A 228 10.13 16.48 6.40
N MET A 229 11.09 15.89 5.71
CA MET A 229 12.51 16.04 5.98
C MET A 229 12.98 17.49 5.81
N LEU A 230 12.50 18.18 4.75
CA LEU A 230 12.76 19.59 4.51
C LEU A 230 12.05 20.48 5.54
N GLU A 231 10.78 20.24 5.79
CA GLU A 231 9.98 21.00 6.78
C GLU A 231 10.58 20.96 8.19
N LEU A 232 11.13 19.81 8.58
CA LEU A 232 11.76 19.61 9.88
C LEU A 232 13.23 20.06 9.92
N GLY A 233 13.79 20.56 8.82
CA GLY A 233 15.18 20.99 8.73
C GLY A 233 16.20 19.85 8.85
N LEU A 234 15.80 18.61 8.65
CA LEU A 234 16.71 17.44 8.62
C LEU A 234 17.50 17.36 7.32
N VAL A 235 16.96 17.92 6.27
CA VAL A 235 17.54 18.09 4.93
C VAL A 235 17.34 19.55 4.55
N ASN A 236 18.37 20.24 4.14
CA ASN A 236 18.29 21.59 3.61
C ASN A 236 18.20 21.60 2.09
N ASP A 237 18.08 22.77 1.46
CA ASP A 237 17.93 22.90 0.01
C ASP A 237 19.18 22.43 -0.75
N GLU A 238 20.38 22.60 -0.19
CA GLU A 238 21.65 22.12 -0.76
C GLU A 238 21.70 20.60 -0.74
N ASP A 239 21.37 19.98 0.41
CA ASP A 239 21.23 18.52 0.54
C ASP A 239 20.20 17.98 -0.46
N ALA A 240 19.02 18.62 -0.58
CA ALA A 240 17.98 18.20 -1.50
C ALA A 240 18.43 18.27 -2.97
N SER A 241 19.17 19.33 -3.32
CA SER A 241 19.73 19.49 -4.67
C SER A 241 20.80 18.44 -4.97
N SER A 242 21.70 18.16 -4.02
CA SER A 242 22.74 17.14 -4.18
C SER A 242 22.19 15.73 -4.20
N LEU A 243 21.13 15.43 -3.43
CA LEU A 243 20.41 14.16 -3.49
C LEU A 243 19.77 13.94 -4.87
N ARG A 244 19.10 14.96 -5.43
CA ARG A 244 18.54 14.87 -6.79
C ARG A 244 19.64 14.65 -7.83
N ALA A 245 20.77 15.35 -7.70
CA ALA A 245 21.93 15.16 -8.57
C ALA A 245 22.53 13.76 -8.46
N ALA A 246 22.46 13.13 -7.28
CA ALA A 246 22.83 11.73 -7.07
C ALA A 246 21.78 10.71 -7.55
N GLY A 247 20.66 11.16 -8.11
CA GLY A 247 19.60 10.31 -8.66
C GLY A 247 18.54 9.88 -7.62
N ALA A 248 18.55 10.45 -6.40
CA ALA A 248 17.56 10.10 -5.39
C ALA A 248 16.15 10.57 -5.80
N VAL A 249 15.15 9.67 -5.62
CA VAL A 249 13.73 9.96 -5.84
C VAL A 249 12.96 10.11 -4.53
N GLY A 250 13.54 9.69 -3.41
CA GLY A 250 12.94 9.79 -2.08
C GLY A 250 13.67 8.92 -1.06
N ASP A 251 13.10 8.81 0.13
CA ASP A 251 13.67 8.03 1.22
C ASP A 251 12.74 6.95 1.77
N LEU A 252 13.35 5.90 2.31
CA LEU A 252 12.75 4.92 3.18
C LEU A 252 13.60 4.83 4.46
N LEU A 253 12.99 5.11 5.61
CA LEU A 253 13.67 5.10 6.92
C LEU A 253 14.93 6.01 6.96
N GLY A 254 14.89 7.16 6.29
CA GLY A 254 16.00 8.10 6.19
C GLY A 254 17.08 7.69 5.20
N ARG A 255 16.91 6.60 4.46
CA ARG A 255 17.84 6.16 3.40
C ARG A 255 17.29 6.54 2.04
N TRP A 256 18.06 7.31 1.30
CA TRP A 256 17.70 7.87 0.00
C TRP A 256 17.92 6.84 -1.11
N LEU A 257 16.91 6.63 -1.94
CA LEU A 257 16.89 5.62 -2.98
C LEU A 257 16.80 6.25 -4.36
N ASP A 258 17.43 5.62 -5.34
CA ASP A 258 17.23 5.89 -6.75
C ASP A 258 15.96 5.22 -7.29
N ARG A 259 15.66 5.41 -8.58
CA ARG A 259 14.47 4.83 -9.24
C ARG A 259 14.44 3.29 -9.26
N ASP A 260 15.62 2.67 -9.18
CA ASP A 260 15.77 1.22 -9.18
C ASP A 260 15.70 0.61 -7.77
N GLY A 261 15.56 1.46 -6.76
CA GLY A 261 15.48 1.07 -5.36
C GLY A 261 16.84 0.88 -4.69
N ASN A 262 17.95 1.28 -5.31
CA ASN A 262 19.27 1.23 -4.70
C ASN A 262 19.51 2.47 -3.83
N GLU A 263 20.27 2.32 -2.76
CA GLU A 263 20.71 3.46 -1.95
C GLU A 263 21.70 4.30 -2.77
N VAL A 264 21.41 5.61 -2.91
CA VAL A 264 22.31 6.51 -3.61
C VAL A 264 23.59 6.74 -2.80
N ASN A 265 24.73 6.93 -3.47
CA ASN A 265 25.98 7.27 -2.81
C ASN A 265 25.98 8.74 -2.37
N HIS A 266 25.45 9.00 -1.18
CA HIS A 266 25.32 10.35 -0.62
C HIS A 266 25.74 10.39 0.85
N PRO A 267 26.31 11.51 1.36
CA PRO A 267 26.70 11.64 2.77
C PRO A 267 25.57 11.39 3.76
N LEU A 268 24.33 11.78 3.47
CA LEU A 268 23.19 11.53 4.34
C LEU A 268 22.92 10.04 4.52
N ASN A 269 23.03 9.20 3.48
CA ASN A 269 22.88 7.75 3.60
C ASN A 269 23.92 7.15 4.55
N ARG A 270 25.17 7.64 4.48
CA ARG A 270 26.24 7.18 5.38
C ARG A 270 26.04 7.63 6.84
N ARG A 271 25.16 8.58 7.09
CA ARG A 271 24.87 9.13 8.43
C ARG A 271 23.52 8.68 8.99
N ALA A 272 22.69 7.99 8.20
CA ALA A 272 21.36 7.56 8.62
C ALA A 272 21.44 6.49 9.74
N VAL A 273 20.73 6.71 10.84
CA VAL A 273 20.61 5.76 11.95
C VAL A 273 19.25 5.10 11.89
N SER A 274 19.19 3.93 11.29
CA SER A 274 17.96 3.19 11.09
C SER A 274 18.22 1.68 10.96
N LEU A 275 17.17 0.88 11.01
CA LEU A 275 17.23 -0.51 10.60
C LEU A 275 17.77 -0.58 9.16
N ASP A 276 18.64 -1.54 8.89
CA ASP A 276 19.10 -1.82 7.53
C ASP A 276 17.89 -2.25 6.66
N LEU A 277 17.81 -1.72 5.44
CA LEU A 277 16.69 -2.01 4.55
C LEU A 277 16.60 -3.50 4.17
N GLU A 278 17.74 -4.21 4.14
CA GLU A 278 17.75 -5.66 3.90
C GLU A 278 17.20 -6.46 5.09
N ASP A 279 17.32 -5.93 6.33
CA ASP A 279 16.74 -6.56 7.51
C ASP A 279 15.19 -6.56 7.49
N LEU A 280 14.56 -5.69 6.69
CA LEU A 280 13.10 -5.71 6.46
C LEU A 280 12.62 -7.07 5.93
N ARG A 281 13.46 -7.81 5.18
CA ARG A 281 13.15 -9.16 4.69
C ARG A 281 12.94 -10.20 5.81
N ARG A 282 13.45 -9.93 7.02
CA ARG A 282 13.31 -10.82 8.17
C ARG A 282 11.98 -10.62 8.91
N ILE A 283 11.32 -9.50 8.68
CA ILE A 283 10.05 -9.15 9.32
C ILE A 283 8.93 -9.95 8.66
N LYS A 284 8.08 -10.59 9.47
CA LYS A 284 7.03 -11.49 8.96
C LYS A 284 6.06 -10.79 8.00
N LYS A 285 5.75 -9.52 8.28
CA LYS A 285 4.88 -8.70 7.46
C LYS A 285 5.37 -7.26 7.41
N VAL A 286 5.50 -6.74 6.21
CA VAL A 286 5.88 -5.35 5.94
C VAL A 286 4.77 -4.70 5.14
N VAL A 287 4.17 -3.66 5.69
CA VAL A 287 3.11 -2.87 5.06
C VAL A 287 3.65 -1.48 4.75
N LEU A 288 3.61 -1.11 3.49
CA LEU A 288 3.88 0.25 3.03
C LEU A 288 2.57 1.01 2.91
N VAL A 289 2.45 2.14 3.59
CA VAL A 289 1.32 3.06 3.41
C VAL A 289 1.84 4.41 2.93
N SER A 290 1.52 4.77 1.71
CA SER A 290 1.94 6.05 1.12
C SER A 290 1.05 6.43 -0.04
N GLY A 291 1.04 7.71 -0.42
CA GLY A 291 0.22 8.17 -1.52
C GLY A 291 0.53 9.60 -1.93
N GLY A 292 -0.24 10.05 -2.92
CA GLY A 292 0.02 11.26 -3.68
C GLY A 292 0.90 10.98 -4.90
N PRO A 293 0.52 11.49 -6.09
CA PRO A 293 1.23 11.19 -7.34
C PRO A 293 2.71 11.59 -7.31
N TYR A 294 3.07 12.61 -6.54
CA TYR A 294 4.45 13.07 -6.37
C TYR A 294 5.36 12.06 -5.64
N LYS A 295 4.80 10.98 -5.06
CA LYS A 295 5.55 9.89 -4.42
C LYS A 295 5.62 8.61 -5.26
N ALA A 296 5.06 8.60 -6.46
CA ALA A 296 5.02 7.39 -7.27
C ALA A 296 6.42 6.79 -7.51
N ASP A 297 7.43 7.61 -7.83
CA ASP A 297 8.79 7.16 -8.07
C ASP A 297 9.40 6.45 -6.85
N ILE A 298 9.28 7.03 -5.66
CA ILE A 298 9.83 6.41 -4.45
C ILE A 298 9.02 5.20 -4.00
N ILE A 299 7.69 5.20 -4.15
CA ILE A 299 6.88 4.01 -3.86
C ILE A 299 7.33 2.87 -4.78
N ARG A 300 7.49 3.13 -6.08
CA ARG A 300 8.00 2.15 -7.03
C ARG A 300 9.38 1.62 -6.64
N ALA A 301 10.32 2.52 -6.34
CA ALA A 301 11.67 2.17 -5.92
C ALA A 301 11.68 1.19 -4.73
N VAL A 302 10.84 1.45 -3.73
CA VAL A 302 10.69 0.58 -2.55
C VAL A 302 10.04 -0.76 -2.90
N LEU A 303 9.05 -0.79 -3.80
CA LEU A 303 8.42 -2.03 -4.25
C LEU A 303 9.40 -2.93 -5.03
N LEU A 304 10.28 -2.34 -5.85
CA LEU A 304 11.33 -3.08 -6.58
C LEU A 304 12.36 -3.77 -5.68
N ARG A 305 12.51 -3.31 -4.42
CA ARG A 305 13.36 -4.01 -3.44
C ARG A 305 12.80 -5.35 -2.97
N ASN A 306 11.52 -5.65 -3.24
CA ASN A 306 10.85 -6.88 -2.79
C ASN A 306 10.92 -7.10 -1.27
N VAL A 307 10.82 -6.02 -0.49
CA VAL A 307 10.77 -6.06 0.99
C VAL A 307 9.36 -5.77 1.52
N VAL A 308 8.45 -5.31 0.67
CA VAL A 308 7.06 -4.98 1.01
C VAL A 308 6.16 -6.16 0.70
N HIS A 309 5.26 -6.50 1.61
CA HIS A 309 4.26 -7.54 1.43
C HIS A 309 2.89 -6.98 1.08
N GLU A 310 2.55 -5.83 1.63
CA GLU A 310 1.25 -5.17 1.43
C GLU A 310 1.43 -3.68 1.18
N LEU A 311 0.57 -3.14 0.34
CA LEU A 311 0.57 -1.72 -0.03
C LEU A 311 -0.80 -1.10 0.24
N VAL A 312 -0.81 0.05 0.92
CA VAL A 312 -1.97 0.93 0.99
C VAL A 312 -1.62 2.23 0.28
N ILE A 313 -2.41 2.58 -0.73
CA ILE A 313 -2.11 3.67 -1.66
C ILE A 313 -3.40 4.37 -2.10
N ASP A 314 -3.33 5.65 -2.48
CA ASP A 314 -4.46 6.33 -3.10
C ASP A 314 -4.55 6.08 -4.61
N GLU A 315 -5.73 6.28 -5.16
CA GLU A 315 -6.05 6.00 -6.57
C GLU A 315 -5.11 6.74 -7.55
N SER A 316 -4.81 8.01 -7.29
CA SER A 316 -3.98 8.82 -8.20
C SER A 316 -2.53 8.31 -8.27
N ALA A 317 -1.94 7.98 -7.13
CA ALA A 317 -0.61 7.38 -7.07
C ALA A 317 -0.60 5.96 -7.67
N ALA A 318 -1.66 5.17 -7.44
CA ALA A 318 -1.81 3.84 -8.01
C ALA A 318 -1.86 3.86 -9.55
N ARG A 319 -2.61 4.79 -10.13
CA ARG A 319 -2.64 5.00 -11.59
C ARG A 319 -1.26 5.37 -12.12
N GLN A 320 -0.57 6.32 -11.49
CA GLN A 320 0.75 6.74 -11.93
C GLN A 320 1.79 5.60 -11.87
N LEU A 321 1.74 4.75 -10.85
CA LEU A 321 2.59 3.56 -10.78
C LEU A 321 2.36 2.57 -11.92
N LEU A 322 1.12 2.48 -12.43
CA LEU A 322 0.75 1.57 -13.52
C LEU A 322 0.98 2.17 -14.92
N ASP A 323 0.91 3.50 -15.06
CA ASP A 323 1.11 4.20 -16.33
C ASP A 323 2.60 4.32 -16.72
N ASP A 324 3.50 4.21 -15.74
CA ASP A 324 4.94 4.25 -15.97
C ASP A 324 5.42 2.93 -16.61
N ASN A 325 5.47 2.90 -17.96
CA ASN A 325 5.82 1.75 -18.80
C ASN A 325 7.33 1.41 -18.83
N SER A 326 8.14 1.96 -17.93
CA SER A 326 9.58 1.73 -17.86
C SER A 326 9.93 0.46 -17.05
N LEU A 327 9.53 -0.72 -17.55
CA LEU A 327 10.05 -2.04 -17.20
C LEU A 327 10.38 -2.81 -18.45
#